data_a0f87bbb8ad99dc3ce0df3e0527ad155
#
_entry.id   a0f87bbb8ad99dc3ce0df3e0527ad155
#
_cell.length_a   1.000
_cell.length_b   1.000
_cell.length_c   1.000
_cell.angle_alpha   90.00
_cell.angle_beta   90.00
_cell.angle_gamma   90.00
#
_symmetry.space_group_name_H-M   'P 1'
#
loop_
_entity.id
_entity.type
_entity.pdbx_description
1 polymer ?
#
loop_
_entity_poly.entity_id
_entity_poly.type
_entity_poly.pdbx_seq_one_letter_code
_entity_poly.pdbx_strand_id
1 'polypeptide(L)' 'MLTIKVNGREEKLSIGCRTFVSLDVLLKILEADVQQVTLNGKIISSRECGTTTVQSGDSLLLNG' A
#
# COMPACT_ATOMS: atom_id res chain seq x y z
N MET A 1 -4.09 11.34 7.91
CA MET A 1 -4.83 10.12 7.53
C MET A 1 -4.54 9.77 6.08
N LEU A 2 -4.30 8.52 5.82
CA LEU A 2 -4.01 8.01 4.48
C LEU A 2 -5.26 7.34 3.91
N THR A 3 -5.72 7.80 2.76
CA THR A 3 -6.87 7.20 2.08
C THR A 3 -6.37 6.57 0.78
N ILE A 4 -6.53 5.27 0.65
CA ILE A 4 -6.10 4.53 -0.53
C ILE A 4 -7.19 3.54 -0.93
N LYS A 5 -7.07 3.00 -2.14
CA LYS A 5 -7.93 1.90 -2.58
C LYS A 5 -7.13 0.61 -2.55
N VAL A 6 -7.72 -0.41 -1.94
CA VAL A 6 -7.12 -1.75 -1.87
C VAL A 6 -8.11 -2.73 -2.47
N ASN A 7 -7.74 -3.34 -3.58
CA ASN A 7 -8.60 -4.28 -4.32
C ASN A 7 -9.96 -3.67 -4.65
N GLY A 8 -9.99 -2.39 -5.00
CA GLY A 8 -11.21 -1.67 -5.35
C GLY A 8 -11.99 -1.12 -4.17
N ARG A 9 -11.52 -1.32 -2.95
CA ARG A 9 -12.17 -0.82 -1.75
C ARG A 9 -11.39 0.37 -1.20
N GLU A 10 -12.11 1.40 -0.77
CA GLU A 10 -11.49 2.55 -0.12
C GLU A 10 -11.14 2.18 1.32
N GLU A 11 -9.86 2.36 1.65
CA GLU A 11 -9.36 2.11 2.99
C GLU A 11 -8.78 3.40 3.56
N LYS A 12 -9.12 3.71 4.80
CA LYS A 12 -8.59 4.87 5.51
C LYS A 12 -7.70 4.40 6.65
N LEU A 13 -6.46 4.85 6.62
CA LEU A 13 -5.46 4.43 7.60
C LEU A 13 -4.99 5.62 8.42
N SER A 14 -4.86 5.41 9.72
CA SER A 14 -4.35 6.44 10.62
C SER A 14 -2.83 6.32 10.70
N ILE A 15 -2.14 7.27 10.11
CA ILE A 15 -0.67 7.30 10.09
C ILE A 15 -0.11 8.55 10.77
N GLY A 16 -0.92 9.19 11.61
CA GLY A 16 -0.51 10.40 12.31
C GLY A 16 -0.42 11.59 11.35
N CYS A 17 0.66 12.36 11.48
CA CYS A 17 0.88 13.55 10.65
C CYS A 17 1.52 13.24 9.31
N ARG A 18 1.77 11.99 9.01
CA ARG A 18 2.41 11.59 7.75
C ARG A 18 1.42 11.63 6.60
N THR A 19 1.92 11.96 5.42
CA THR A 19 1.14 11.95 4.19
C THR A 19 1.49 10.77 3.29
N PHE A 20 2.47 9.98 3.69
CA PHE A 20 2.90 8.80 2.94
C PHE A 20 3.44 7.75 3.91
N VAL A 21 3.53 6.53 3.44
CA VAL A 21 4.06 5.41 4.21
C VAL A 21 4.75 4.46 3.22
N SER A 22 5.77 3.73 3.69
CA SER A 22 6.39 2.73 2.82
C SER A 22 5.44 1.56 2.62
N LEU A 23 5.51 0.94 1.45
CA LEU A 23 4.58 -0.12 1.07
C LEU A 23 4.67 -1.33 2.00
N ASP A 24 5.87 -1.67 2.47
CA ASP A 24 6.01 -2.80 3.39
C ASP A 24 5.33 -2.53 4.73
N VAL A 25 5.40 -1.30 5.23
CA VAL A 25 4.71 -0.89 6.46
C VAL A 25 3.20 -0.95 6.22
N LEU A 26 2.75 -0.48 5.07
CA LEU A 26 1.33 -0.53 4.72
C LEU A 26 0.81 -1.96 4.70
N LEU A 27 1.56 -2.88 4.13
CA LEU A 27 1.17 -4.29 4.09
C LEU A 27 1.09 -4.89 5.49
N LYS A 28 1.97 -4.46 6.39
CA LYS A 28 1.89 -4.90 7.79
C LYS A 28 0.64 -4.39 8.48
N ILE A 29 0.30 -3.12 8.23
CA ILE A 29 -0.92 -2.52 8.80
C ILE A 29 -2.16 -3.27 8.31
N LEU A 30 -2.18 -3.64 7.03
CA LEU A 30 -3.28 -4.37 6.42
C LEU A 30 -3.26 -5.86 6.75
N GLU A 31 -2.21 -6.33 7.42
CA GLU A 31 -2.00 -7.74 7.72
C GLU A 31 -2.03 -8.59 6.44
N ALA A 32 -1.51 -8.04 5.35
CA ALA A 32 -1.50 -8.69 4.06
C ALA A 32 -0.20 -9.45 3.87
N ASP A 33 -0.31 -10.75 3.61
CA ASP A 33 0.83 -11.60 3.32
C ASP A 33 0.81 -11.92 1.84
N VAL A 34 1.37 -11.02 1.05
CA VAL A 34 1.37 -11.13 -0.41
C VAL A 34 2.80 -11.02 -0.93
N GLN A 35 3.07 -11.67 -2.04
CA GLN A 35 4.38 -11.66 -2.66
C GLN A 35 4.52 -10.56 -3.70
N GLN A 36 3.41 -10.11 -4.25
CA GLN A 36 3.39 -9.12 -5.30
C GLN A 36 2.24 -8.15 -5.06
N VAL A 37 2.50 -6.88 -5.32
CA VAL A 37 1.52 -5.81 -5.19
C VAL A 37 1.53 -5.00 -6.47
N THR A 38 0.36 -4.60 -6.95
CA THR A 38 0.24 -3.68 -8.06
C THR A 38 -0.13 -2.31 -7.51
N LEU A 39 0.74 -1.33 -7.70
CA LEU A 39 0.54 0.03 -7.24
C LEU A 39 0.29 0.92 -8.45
N ASN A 40 -0.94 1.45 -8.57
CA ASN A 40 -1.34 2.32 -9.68
C ASN A 40 -1.04 1.69 -11.04
N GLY A 41 -1.25 0.38 -11.15
CA GLY A 41 -1.01 -0.36 -12.38
C GLY A 41 0.42 -0.83 -12.58
N LYS A 42 1.32 -0.53 -11.63
CA LYS A 42 2.72 -0.95 -11.70
C LYS A 42 2.96 -2.09 -10.73
N ILE A 43 3.55 -3.16 -11.22
CA ILE A 43 3.86 -4.33 -10.38
C ILE A 43 5.09 -4.03 -9.52
N ILE A 44 4.93 -4.22 -8.20
CA ILE A 44 5.99 -4.01 -7.22
C ILE A 44 6.31 -5.36 -6.59
N SER A 45 7.56 -5.78 -6.68
CA SER A 45 7.99 -7.03 -6.04
C SER A 45 8.22 -6.83 -4.55
N SER A 46 8.29 -7.93 -3.80
CA SER A 46 8.51 -7.86 -2.36
C SER A 46 9.83 -7.18 -2.00
N ARG A 47 10.81 -7.24 -2.88
CA ARG A 47 12.10 -6.57 -2.67
C ARG A 47 11.96 -5.05 -2.71
N GLU A 48 11.02 -4.56 -3.49
CA GLU A 48 10.85 -3.13 -3.70
C GLU A 48 9.90 -2.50 -2.71
N CYS A 49 9.17 -3.30 -1.94
CA CYS A 49 8.19 -2.76 -0.99
C CYS A 49 8.81 -1.84 0.06
N GLY A 50 10.03 -2.15 0.49
CA GLY A 50 10.71 -1.33 1.49
C GLY A 50 11.17 0.02 0.96
N THR A 51 11.32 0.16 -0.36
CA THR A 51 11.76 1.41 -0.99
C THR A 51 10.65 2.13 -1.73
N THR A 52 9.46 1.54 -1.79
CA THR A 52 8.32 2.13 -2.46
C THR A 52 7.44 2.82 -1.44
N THR A 53 7.01 4.05 -1.74
CA THR A 53 6.13 4.81 -0.86
C THR A 53 4.72 4.87 -1.45
N VAL A 54 3.74 4.93 -0.55
CA VAL A 54 2.32 5.02 -0.91
C VAL A 54 1.77 6.31 -0.32
N GLN A 55 0.99 7.04 -1.13
CA GLN A 55 0.38 8.31 -0.73
C GLN A 55 -1.14 8.19 -0.81
N SER A 56 -1.82 9.18 -0.22
CA SER A 56 -3.27 9.27 -0.36
C SER A 56 -3.65 9.37 -1.84
N GLY A 57 -4.68 8.63 -2.22
CA GLY A 57 -5.14 8.60 -3.59
C GLY A 57 -4.57 7.45 -4.41
N ASP A 58 -3.60 6.73 -3.86
CA ASP A 58 -3.01 5.59 -4.57
C ASP A 58 -3.95 4.40 -4.56
N SER A 59 -3.77 3.54 -5.55
CA SER A 59 -4.59 2.34 -5.73
C SER A 59 -3.69 1.10 -5.67
N LEU A 60 -4.08 0.14 -4.86
CA LEU A 60 -3.34 -1.10 -4.68
C LEU A 60 -4.17 -2.30 -5.09
N LEU A 61 -3.52 -3.25 -5.77
CA LEU A 61 -4.07 -4.58 -5.99
C LEU A 61 -3.13 -5.58 -5.33
N LEU A 62 -3.66 -6.37 -4.42
CA LEU A 62 -2.89 -7.37 -3.70
C LEU A 62 -3.14 -8.74 -4.32
N ASN A 63 -2.07 -9.36 -4.79
CA ASN A 63 -2.10 -10.70 -5.36
C ASN A 63 -1.46 -11.66 -4.36
N GLY A 64 -2.28 -12.34 -3.66
CA GLY A 64 -1.83 -13.30 -2.66
C GLY A 64 -1.76 -14.72 -3.17
#